data_ea690dc6ae7912884d0258b9a6511ab3
#
_entry.id   ea690dc6ae7912884d0258b9a6511ab3
#
_cell.length_a   1.000
_cell.length_b   1.000
_cell.length_c   1.000
_cell.angle_alpha   90.00
_cell.angle_beta   90.00
_cell.angle_gamma   90.00
#
_symmetry.space_group_name_H-M   'P 1'
#
loop_
_entity.id
_entity.type
_entity.pdbx_description
1 polymer ?
#
loop_
_entity_poly.entity_id
_entity_poly.type
_entity_poly.pdbx_seq_one_letter_code
_entity_poly.pdbx_strand_id
1 'polypeptide(L)'
;MDRATALQTIRQARQARGLRYDDLAKRIGTKDATYLAAALHGQHRLNAEEAKKLAEAVGVDLETAKVTTAMPLRTEFPLTTDPFKYRLLELVGVYGDALRERCQELFGDGILSAIDCIVKLEKRGERGVITIDTKFLHYKED
;
A
#
# COMPACT_ATOMS: atom_id res chain seq x y z
N MET A 1 8.46 9.64 -20.84
CA MET A 1 8.06 9.96 -19.46
C MET A 1 8.61 8.89 -18.54
N ASP A 2 9.36 9.25 -17.53
CA ASP A 2 9.86 8.27 -16.56
C ASP A 2 8.72 7.78 -15.65
N ARG A 3 9.01 6.71 -14.91
CA ARG A 3 8.02 6.05 -14.05
C ARG A 3 7.48 6.99 -12.95
N ALA A 4 8.35 7.74 -12.30
CA ALA A 4 7.96 8.64 -11.22
C ALA A 4 7.02 9.73 -11.73
N THR A 5 7.33 10.32 -12.86
CA THR A 5 6.50 11.34 -13.53
C THR A 5 5.16 10.75 -13.98
N ALA A 6 5.16 9.55 -14.55
CA ALA A 6 3.93 8.88 -14.96
C ALA A 6 3.01 8.60 -13.77
N LEU A 7 3.54 8.07 -12.67
CA LEU A 7 2.78 7.83 -11.45
C LEU A 7 2.22 9.15 -10.86
N GLN A 8 3.01 10.20 -10.86
CA GLN A 8 2.56 11.52 -10.42
C GLN A 8 1.42 12.05 -11.30
N THR A 9 1.54 11.89 -12.62
CA THR A 9 0.51 12.30 -13.60
C THR A 9 -0.81 11.58 -13.30
N ILE A 10 -0.76 10.28 -13.01
CA ILE A 10 -1.96 9.49 -12.67
C ILE A 10 -2.60 10.01 -11.38
N ARG A 11 -1.80 10.24 -10.34
CA ARG A 11 -2.31 10.76 -9.06
C ARG A 11 -2.94 12.15 -9.22
N GLN A 12 -2.31 13.02 -9.98
CA GLN A 12 -2.83 14.35 -10.26
C GLN A 12 -4.13 14.30 -11.07
N ALA A 13 -4.21 13.40 -12.07
CA ALA A 13 -5.43 13.21 -12.87
C ALA A 13 -6.59 12.70 -12.00
N ARG A 14 -6.32 11.77 -11.11
CA ARG A 14 -7.30 11.30 -10.12
C ARG A 14 -7.81 12.45 -9.25
N GLN A 15 -6.88 13.21 -8.70
CA GLN A 15 -7.19 14.35 -7.81
C GLN A 15 -7.98 15.43 -8.52
N ALA A 16 -7.59 15.78 -9.74
CA ALA A 16 -8.27 16.79 -10.55
C ALA A 16 -9.73 16.42 -10.86
N ARG A 17 -10.04 15.12 -10.93
CA ARG A 17 -11.41 14.62 -11.15
C ARG A 17 -12.16 14.38 -9.84
N GLY A 18 -11.56 14.64 -8.69
CA GLY A 18 -12.17 14.43 -7.38
C GLY A 18 -12.47 12.96 -7.08
N LEU A 19 -11.76 12.01 -7.71
CA LEU A 19 -11.98 10.58 -7.52
C LEU A 19 -11.28 10.11 -6.23
N ARG A 20 -12.08 9.71 -5.25
CA ARG A 20 -11.57 9.12 -4.01
C ARG A 20 -11.05 7.71 -4.29
N TYR A 21 -10.07 7.27 -3.50
CA TYR A 21 -9.49 5.94 -3.67
C TYR A 21 -10.49 4.80 -3.49
N ASP A 22 -11.39 4.92 -2.52
CA ASP A 22 -12.44 3.88 -2.29
C ASP A 22 -13.33 3.70 -3.52
N ASP A 23 -13.83 4.79 -4.10
CA ASP A 23 -14.68 4.72 -5.29
C ASP A 23 -13.91 4.23 -6.52
N LEU A 24 -12.69 4.71 -6.69
CA LEU A 24 -11.82 4.31 -7.80
C LEU A 24 -11.43 2.84 -7.69
N ALA A 25 -11.10 2.36 -6.51
CA ALA A 25 -10.77 0.95 -6.29
C ALA A 25 -11.93 0.03 -6.68
N LYS A 26 -13.15 0.38 -6.30
CA LYS A 26 -14.37 -0.36 -6.70
C LYS A 26 -14.56 -0.33 -8.21
N ARG A 27 -14.40 0.84 -8.81
CA ARG A 27 -14.61 1.05 -10.25
C ARG A 27 -13.65 0.24 -11.11
N ILE A 28 -12.39 0.12 -10.70
CA ILE A 28 -11.40 -0.68 -11.45
C ILE A 28 -11.32 -2.14 -11.02
N GLY A 29 -11.98 -2.50 -9.90
CA GLY A 29 -12.04 -3.87 -9.41
C GLY A 29 -10.80 -4.36 -8.69
N THR A 30 -9.98 -3.46 -8.15
CA THR A 30 -8.82 -3.85 -7.33
C THR A 30 -9.21 -4.14 -5.88
N LYS A 31 -8.29 -4.65 -5.09
CA LYS A 31 -8.54 -5.19 -3.73
C LYS A 31 -9.21 -4.19 -2.79
N ASP A 32 -8.62 -3.01 -2.63
CA ASP A 32 -9.13 -1.97 -1.72
C ASP A 32 -8.44 -0.63 -1.99
N ALA A 33 -8.91 0.41 -1.32
CA ALA A 33 -8.41 1.77 -1.48
C ALA A 33 -6.93 1.93 -1.11
N THR A 34 -6.48 1.26 -0.05
CA THR A 34 -5.09 1.35 0.42
C THR A 34 -4.14 0.68 -0.55
N TYR A 35 -4.52 -0.49 -1.07
CA TYR A 35 -3.75 -1.19 -2.12
C TYR A 35 -3.62 -0.33 -3.37
N LEU A 36 -4.72 0.28 -3.82
CA LEU A 36 -4.70 1.17 -4.98
C LEU A 36 -3.78 2.36 -4.75
N ALA A 37 -3.87 3.00 -3.60
CA ALA A 37 -2.98 4.12 -3.27
C ALA A 37 -1.51 3.69 -3.32
N ALA A 38 -1.18 2.54 -2.74
CA ALA A 38 0.18 1.99 -2.80
C ALA A 38 0.63 1.72 -4.25
N ALA A 39 -0.26 1.20 -5.10
CA ALA A 39 0.04 0.99 -6.52
C ALA A 39 0.30 2.31 -7.26
N LEU A 40 -0.44 3.38 -6.94
CA LEU A 40 -0.22 4.69 -7.55
C LEU A 40 1.03 5.40 -7.01
N HIS A 41 1.62 4.89 -5.94
CA HIS A 41 2.94 5.31 -5.47
C HIS A 41 4.06 4.35 -5.92
N GLY A 42 3.74 3.36 -6.74
CA GLY A 42 4.72 2.41 -7.26
C GLY A 42 5.16 1.34 -6.27
N GLN A 43 4.49 1.22 -5.13
CA GLN A 43 4.84 0.29 -4.04
C GLN A 43 4.05 -1.02 -4.08
N HIS A 44 3.04 -1.10 -4.92
CA HIS A 44 2.34 -2.30 -5.35
C HIS A 44 2.05 -2.19 -6.84
N ARG A 45 1.48 -3.24 -7.42
CA ARG A 45 1.19 -3.23 -8.86
C ARG A 45 -0.25 -3.64 -9.14
N LEU A 46 -0.78 -3.10 -10.21
CA LEU A 46 -2.06 -3.50 -10.78
C LEU A 46 -1.83 -4.54 -11.89
N ASN A 47 -2.85 -5.32 -12.20
CA ASN A 47 -2.83 -6.15 -13.39
C ASN A 47 -3.19 -5.32 -14.64
N ALA A 48 -3.08 -5.93 -15.82
CA ALA A 48 -3.30 -5.23 -17.10
C ALA A 48 -4.74 -4.70 -17.22
N GLU A 49 -5.74 -5.47 -16.79
CA GLU A 49 -7.14 -5.05 -16.82
C GLU A 49 -7.40 -3.87 -15.87
N GLU A 50 -6.88 -3.94 -14.66
CA GLU A 50 -7.00 -2.85 -13.69
C GLU A 50 -6.34 -1.58 -14.21
N ALA A 51 -5.16 -1.68 -14.81
CA ALA A 51 -4.46 -0.53 -15.41
C ALA A 51 -5.25 0.10 -16.55
N LYS A 52 -5.90 -0.71 -17.38
CA LYS A 52 -6.77 -0.23 -18.47
C LYS A 52 -7.96 0.54 -17.91
N LYS A 53 -8.65 -0.03 -16.93
CA LYS A 53 -9.78 0.63 -16.27
C LYS A 53 -9.36 1.90 -15.54
N LEU A 54 -8.17 1.91 -14.96
CA LEU A 54 -7.59 3.10 -14.34
C LEU A 54 -7.39 4.22 -15.37
N ALA A 55 -6.79 3.89 -16.52
CA ALA A 55 -6.59 4.86 -17.60
C ALA A 55 -7.89 5.53 -18.02
N GLU A 56 -8.94 4.73 -18.23
CA GLU A 56 -10.27 5.22 -18.59
C GLU A 56 -10.87 6.09 -17.49
N ALA A 57 -10.76 5.67 -16.23
CA ALA A 57 -11.37 6.36 -15.09
C ALA A 57 -10.74 7.72 -14.83
N VAL A 58 -9.43 7.84 -14.89
CA VAL A 58 -8.72 9.09 -14.58
C VAL A 58 -8.40 9.93 -15.81
N GLY A 59 -8.60 9.37 -17.02
CA GLY A 59 -8.41 10.11 -18.26
C GLY A 59 -6.97 10.31 -18.69
N VAL A 60 -6.12 9.29 -18.43
CA VAL A 60 -4.76 9.24 -18.99
C VAL A 60 -4.68 8.18 -20.08
N ASP A 61 -3.64 8.25 -20.92
CA ASP A 61 -3.46 7.23 -21.94
C ASP A 61 -3.00 5.90 -21.33
N LEU A 62 -3.18 4.81 -22.08
CA LEU A 62 -2.85 3.48 -21.60
C LEU A 62 -1.34 3.31 -21.33
N GLU A 63 -0.50 3.93 -22.15
CA GLU A 63 0.96 3.85 -21.94
C GLU A 63 1.38 4.46 -20.60
N THR A 64 0.79 5.59 -20.22
CA THR A 64 1.01 6.18 -18.90
C THR A 64 0.53 5.25 -17.78
N ALA A 65 -0.67 4.68 -17.92
CA ALA A 65 -1.23 3.78 -16.91
C ALA A 65 -0.46 2.46 -16.77
N LYS A 66 0.20 1.98 -17.82
CA LYS A 66 0.97 0.74 -17.79
C LYS A 66 2.11 0.73 -16.76
N VAL A 67 2.59 1.91 -16.33
CA VAL A 67 3.62 1.98 -15.29
C VAL A 67 3.16 1.35 -13.97
N THR A 68 1.85 1.28 -13.73
CA THR A 68 1.28 0.66 -12.53
C THR A 68 1.38 -0.87 -12.54
N THR A 69 1.71 -1.48 -13.67
CA THR A 69 1.90 -2.94 -13.78
C THR A 69 3.36 -3.37 -13.55
N ALA A 70 4.27 -2.41 -13.44
CA ALA A 70 5.70 -2.67 -13.28
C ALA A 70 6.02 -3.22 -11.88
N MET A 71 7.18 -3.84 -11.75
CA MET A 71 7.69 -4.35 -10.47
C MET A 71 7.64 -3.26 -9.41
N PRO A 72 7.04 -3.54 -8.22
CA PRO A 72 6.97 -2.55 -7.15
C PRO A 72 8.34 -2.14 -6.62
N LEU A 73 8.42 -0.89 -6.20
CA LEU A 73 9.58 -0.34 -5.51
C LEU A 73 9.20 0.00 -4.07
N ARG A 74 10.17 -0.11 -3.18
CA ARG A 74 9.98 0.30 -1.78
C ARG A 74 10.15 1.81 -1.65
N THR A 75 9.58 2.37 -0.58
CA THR A 75 9.81 3.77 -0.23
C THR A 75 11.30 4.02 0.02
N GLU A 76 11.74 5.24 -0.28
CA GLU A 76 13.13 5.62 -0.05
C GLU A 76 13.41 5.88 1.43
N PHE A 77 14.65 5.63 1.84
CA PHE A 77 15.14 5.95 3.17
C PHE A 77 15.98 7.24 3.12
N PRO A 78 16.07 7.98 4.23
CA PRO A 78 15.53 7.69 5.55
C PRO A 78 14.02 7.99 5.67
N LEU A 79 13.31 7.21 6.49
CA LEU A 79 11.89 7.40 6.77
C LEU A 79 11.62 8.55 7.75
N THR A 80 12.66 9.00 8.43
CA THR A 80 12.58 10.01 9.51
C THR A 80 12.34 11.44 9.01
N THR A 81 12.50 11.68 7.71
CA THR A 81 12.29 13.01 7.12
C THR A 81 10.81 13.32 6.84
N ASP A 82 9.96 12.30 6.84
CA ASP A 82 8.51 12.45 6.66
C ASP A 82 7.82 12.27 8.01
N PRO A 83 7.14 13.31 8.53
CA PRO A 83 6.51 13.22 9.85
C PRO A 83 5.47 12.12 9.97
N PHE A 84 4.74 11.79 8.90
CA PHE A 84 3.75 10.72 8.91
C PHE A 84 4.42 9.35 9.00
N LYS A 85 5.39 9.07 8.14
CA LYS A 85 6.13 7.79 8.15
C LYS A 85 6.91 7.61 9.46
N TYR A 86 7.46 8.69 9.98
CA TYR A 86 8.17 8.66 11.26
C TYR A 86 7.26 8.25 12.41
N ARG A 87 5.99 8.70 12.41
CA ARG A 87 5.03 8.27 13.44
C ARG A 87 4.74 6.79 13.39
N LEU A 88 4.65 6.19 12.20
CA LEU A 88 4.51 4.74 12.04
C LEU A 88 5.77 4.01 12.56
N LEU A 89 6.95 4.56 12.29
CA LEU A 89 8.20 4.00 12.79
C LEU A 89 8.27 4.09 14.33
N GLU A 90 7.80 5.16 14.94
CA GLU A 90 7.70 5.30 16.41
C GLU A 90 6.81 4.22 17.01
N LEU A 91 5.71 3.85 16.36
CA LEU A 91 4.83 2.77 16.84
C LEU A 91 5.59 1.45 16.94
N VAL A 92 6.46 1.16 15.97
CA VAL A 92 7.33 -0.01 16.04
C VAL A 92 8.30 0.11 17.22
N GLY A 93 8.85 1.27 17.45
CA GLY A 93 9.75 1.53 18.59
C GLY A 93 9.07 1.35 19.95
N VAL A 94 7.78 1.65 20.03
CA VAL A 94 7.01 1.58 21.30
C VAL A 94 6.41 0.19 21.52
N TYR A 95 5.96 -0.48 20.47
CA TYR A 95 5.19 -1.72 20.55
C TYR A 95 5.85 -2.94 19.92
N GLY A 96 6.98 -2.76 19.20
CA GLY A 96 7.58 -3.84 18.42
C GLY A 96 7.95 -5.07 19.25
N ASP A 97 8.56 -4.87 20.40
CA ASP A 97 8.94 -5.96 21.31
C ASP A 97 7.72 -6.67 21.87
N ALA A 98 6.71 -5.91 22.28
CA ALA A 98 5.46 -6.45 22.79
C ALA A 98 4.71 -7.27 21.73
N LEU A 99 4.66 -6.77 20.50
CA LEU A 99 4.04 -7.49 19.39
C LEU A 99 4.78 -8.78 19.07
N ARG A 100 6.12 -8.77 19.11
CA ARG A 100 6.93 -9.99 18.93
C ARG A 100 6.60 -11.02 19.99
N GLU A 101 6.61 -10.62 21.25
CA GLU A 101 6.34 -11.54 22.37
C GLU A 101 4.93 -12.12 22.29
N ARG A 102 3.95 -11.29 21.96
CA ARG A 102 2.57 -11.75 21.77
C ARG A 102 2.43 -12.72 20.60
N CYS A 103 3.13 -12.47 19.50
CA CYS A 103 3.16 -13.43 18.38
C CYS A 103 3.80 -14.75 18.80
N GLN A 104 4.87 -14.73 19.58
CA GLN A 104 5.51 -15.94 20.08
C GLN A 104 4.57 -16.75 20.97
N GLU A 105 3.79 -16.11 21.82
CA GLU A 105 2.77 -16.79 22.62
C GLU A 105 1.70 -17.47 21.76
N LEU A 106 1.25 -16.78 20.70
CA LEU A 106 0.14 -17.24 19.88
C LEU A 106 0.56 -18.26 18.82
N PHE A 107 1.76 -18.13 18.25
CA PHE A 107 2.18 -18.89 17.07
C PHE A 107 3.52 -19.63 17.23
N GLY A 108 4.30 -19.31 18.25
CA GLY A 108 5.68 -19.77 18.36
C GLY A 108 6.67 -18.84 17.66
N ASP A 109 7.88 -19.31 17.40
CA ASP A 109 8.93 -18.48 16.78
C ASP A 109 8.70 -18.29 15.29
N GLY A 110 8.87 -17.06 14.86
CA GLY A 110 8.73 -16.70 13.46
C GLY A 110 8.59 -15.21 13.25
N ILE A 111 8.08 -14.87 12.09
CA ILE A 111 7.87 -13.48 11.68
C ILE A 111 6.53 -13.31 10.96
N LEU A 112 6.07 -12.08 10.89
CA LEU A 112 4.92 -11.71 10.06
C LEU A 112 5.37 -11.46 8.62
N SER A 113 4.60 -11.95 7.65
CA SER A 113 4.91 -11.77 6.24
C SER A 113 4.67 -10.32 5.80
N ALA A 114 5.59 -9.75 5.04
CA ALA A 114 5.38 -8.48 4.36
C ALA A 114 4.82 -8.65 2.93
N ILE A 115 4.71 -9.89 2.45
CA ILE A 115 4.21 -10.24 1.11
C ILE A 115 2.76 -10.72 1.20
N ASP A 116 2.50 -11.74 2.02
CA ASP A 116 1.14 -12.22 2.31
C ASP A 116 0.57 -11.34 3.44
N CYS A 117 0.19 -10.12 3.07
CA CYS A 117 -0.17 -9.07 4.00
C CYS A 117 -1.21 -8.14 3.37
N ILE A 118 -2.27 -7.87 4.10
CA ILE A 118 -3.30 -6.91 3.71
C ILE A 118 -3.25 -5.73 4.68
N VAL A 119 -3.05 -4.53 4.16
CA VAL A 119 -3.04 -3.30 4.96
C VAL A 119 -4.22 -2.44 4.56
N LYS A 120 -5.04 -2.05 5.53
CA LYS A 120 -6.21 -1.19 5.32
C LYS A 120 -6.17 -0.01 6.27
N LEU A 121 -6.63 1.14 5.79
CA LEU A 121 -6.82 2.33 6.59
C LEU A 121 -8.30 2.73 6.53
N GLU A 122 -8.92 2.89 7.68
CA GLU A 122 -10.32 3.29 7.81
C GLU A 122 -10.42 4.51 8.71
N LYS A 123 -11.42 5.35 8.42
CA LYS A 123 -11.76 6.48 9.30
C LYS A 123 -12.86 6.05 10.26
N ARG A 124 -12.63 6.29 11.57
CA ARG A 124 -13.61 6.08 12.62
C ARG A 124 -13.69 7.33 13.50
N GLY A 125 -14.63 8.22 13.21
CA GLY A 125 -14.67 9.55 13.83
C GLY A 125 -13.41 10.34 13.45
N GLU A 126 -12.68 10.83 14.44
CA GLU A 126 -11.39 11.50 14.26
C GLU A 126 -10.19 10.53 14.43
N ARG A 127 -10.43 9.24 14.32
CA ARG A 127 -9.40 8.22 14.44
C ARG A 127 -9.13 7.56 13.08
N GLY A 128 -7.86 7.36 12.77
CA GLY A 128 -7.43 6.48 11.69
C GLY A 128 -7.22 5.08 12.26
N VAL A 129 -7.86 4.08 11.67
CA VAL A 129 -7.70 2.68 12.06
C VAL A 129 -6.91 1.97 10.98
N ILE A 130 -5.69 1.54 11.32
CA ILE A 130 -4.84 0.78 10.41
C ILE A 130 -4.89 -0.68 10.83
N THR A 131 -5.32 -1.54 9.91
CA THR A 131 -5.33 -2.98 10.11
C THR A 131 -4.22 -3.60 9.27
N ILE A 132 -3.40 -4.41 9.91
CA ILE A 132 -2.35 -5.18 9.26
C ILE A 132 -2.69 -6.65 9.47
N ASP A 133 -3.22 -7.28 8.42
CA ASP A 133 -3.60 -8.70 8.42
C ASP A 133 -2.54 -9.46 7.65
N THR A 134 -1.74 -10.26 8.33
CA THR A 134 -0.56 -10.84 7.74
C THR A 134 -0.36 -12.30 8.18
N LYS A 135 0.10 -13.13 7.23
CA LYS A 135 0.42 -14.51 7.49
C LYS A 135 1.64 -14.62 8.40
N PHE A 136 1.53 -15.46 9.45
CA PHE A 136 2.67 -15.80 10.28
C PHE A 136 3.55 -16.86 9.60
N LEU A 137 4.85 -16.60 9.56
CA LEU A 137 5.84 -17.49 8.97
C LEU A 137 6.70 -18.09 10.08
N HIS A 138 6.52 -19.37 10.33
CA HIS A 138 7.31 -20.09 11.33
C HIS A 138 8.77 -20.23 10.88
N TYR A 139 9.71 -20.06 11.80
CA TYR A 139 11.08 -20.46 11.54
C TYR A 139 11.14 -21.98 11.42
N LYS A 140 11.86 -22.46 10.42
CA LYS A 140 12.09 -23.89 10.25
C LYS A 140 13.17 -24.33 11.23
N GLU A 141 12.90 -25.44 11.92
CA GLU A 141 13.92 -26.16 12.67
C GLU A 141 14.70 -27.03 11.68
N ASP A 142 16.02 -27.04 11.80
CA ASP A 142 16.91 -27.89 11.00
C ASP A 142 16.98 -29.30 11.57
#